data_bffa74ee544c322186596e874533b816
#
_entry.id   bffa74ee544c322186596e874533b816
#
_cell.length_a   1.000
_cell.length_b   1.000
_cell.length_c   1.000
_cell.angle_alpha   90.00
_cell.angle_beta   90.00
_cell.angle_gamma   90.00
#
_symmetry.space_group_name_H-M   'P 1'
#
loop_
_entity.id
_entity.type
_entity.pdbx_description
1 polymer ?
#
loop_
_entity_poly.entity_id
_entity_poly.type
_entity_poly.pdbx_seq_one_letter_code
_entity_poly.pdbx_strand_id
1 'polypeptide(L)'
;MDGYDNRKSSGPALYTKSFADCKGFSGLGSAEQLKFKTTGVLVHGVGGYYVYVADPTVPCGANFNLECLFQTLVDLQDRVAKGELPCFPPELCLQVDGASDNKASVVFMFMEWLVRTRVFTSVVVSFLMVGHTHNDADQQFVPLTYELRKSVIKSLSDYLAAIKTAYKDPPKAVRHVQAIHDFTEWLKVDFGEKFAGFARRTPDAERPHQFTFELDDSGAVQMNYKQFSFDVDAWNKKPIQLLSRSDVPDHAPSVEVPNVKHLAKLAASRPGA
;
A
#
# COMPACT_ATOMS: atom_id res chain seq x y z
N MET A 1 6.42 1.16 -3.04
CA MET A 1 5.07 1.75 -2.81
C MET A 1 5.20 2.89 -1.82
N ASP A 2 4.51 3.99 -2.06
CA ASP A 2 4.57 5.16 -1.20
C ASP A 2 3.27 5.99 -1.23
N GLY A 3 3.00 6.72 -0.14
CA GLY A 3 1.84 7.59 0.00
C GLY A 3 2.17 9.05 -0.30
N TYR A 4 1.33 9.71 -1.09
CA TYR A 4 1.44 11.14 -1.34
C TYR A 4 0.97 11.96 -0.13
N ASP A 5 1.65 13.06 0.16
CA ASP A 5 1.31 13.93 1.31
C ASP A 5 -0.13 14.43 1.24
N ASN A 6 -0.96 14.01 2.19
CA ASN A 6 -2.38 14.37 2.26
C ASN A 6 -2.63 15.89 2.34
N ARG A 7 -1.66 16.68 2.80
CA ARG A 7 -1.76 18.14 2.80
C ARG A 7 -1.72 18.74 1.39
N LYS A 8 -1.12 18.02 0.45
CA LYS A 8 -1.05 18.42 -0.96
C LYS A 8 -2.20 17.88 -1.80
N SER A 9 -2.93 16.89 -1.28
CA SER A 9 -4.04 16.21 -1.96
C SER A 9 -5.43 16.60 -1.44
N SER A 10 -5.55 17.71 -0.71
CA SER A 10 -6.86 18.17 -0.19
C SER A 10 -7.55 19.10 -1.18
N GLY A 11 -8.88 19.00 -1.26
CA GLY A 11 -9.73 19.83 -2.08
C GLY A 11 -10.91 20.47 -1.29
N PRO A 12 -11.51 21.53 -1.78
CA PRO A 12 -11.18 22.24 -3.02
C PRO A 12 -9.87 23.02 -2.94
N ALA A 13 -9.13 23.02 -4.05
CA ALA A 13 -7.91 23.80 -4.22
C ALA A 13 -8.00 24.62 -5.49
N LEU A 14 -7.53 25.86 -5.45
CA LEU A 14 -7.46 26.71 -6.61
C LEU A 14 -6.01 26.98 -6.99
N TYR A 15 -5.83 27.34 -8.26
CA TYR A 15 -4.55 27.78 -8.76
C TYR A 15 -3.97 28.91 -7.92
N THR A 16 -2.77 28.71 -7.40
CA THR A 16 -2.00 29.74 -6.70
C THR A 16 -0.53 29.65 -7.13
N LYS A 17 0.13 30.81 -7.19
CA LYS A 17 1.57 30.86 -7.52
C LYS A 17 2.45 30.29 -6.40
N SER A 18 1.92 30.17 -5.20
CA SER A 18 2.64 29.72 -4.01
C SER A 18 1.75 28.83 -3.14
N PHE A 19 2.32 27.79 -2.57
CA PHE A 19 1.64 26.93 -1.59
C PHE A 19 1.25 27.68 -0.30
N ALA A 20 1.95 28.76 0.01
CA ALA A 20 1.64 29.61 1.16
C ALA A 20 0.32 30.39 0.97
N ASP A 21 -0.03 30.69 -0.29
CA ASP A 21 -1.21 31.47 -0.62
C ASP A 21 -2.50 30.63 -0.62
N CYS A 22 -2.39 29.29 -0.56
CA CYS A 22 -3.55 28.39 -0.46
C CYS A 22 -4.31 28.55 0.87
N LYS A 23 -3.72 29.16 1.88
CA LYS A 23 -4.33 29.32 3.22
C LYS A 23 -5.51 30.29 3.27
N GLY A 24 -5.70 31.14 2.26
CA GLY A 24 -6.72 32.20 2.29
C GLY A 24 -7.93 31.97 1.40
N PHE A 25 -7.96 30.88 0.64
CA PHE A 25 -8.83 30.86 -0.53
C PHE A 25 -10.30 30.58 -0.26
N SER A 26 -10.69 29.85 0.73
CA SER A 26 -12.09 29.37 0.77
C SER A 26 -12.89 29.82 1.97
N GLY A 27 -12.26 30.47 2.94
CA GLY A 27 -12.90 30.59 4.25
C GLY A 27 -13.13 29.23 4.91
N LEU A 28 -12.80 28.15 4.21
CA LEU A 28 -12.86 26.78 4.71
C LEU A 28 -11.58 26.47 5.49
N GLY A 29 -11.73 26.05 6.74
CA GLY A 29 -10.65 25.54 7.54
C GLY A 29 -10.11 24.24 6.94
N SER A 30 -8.88 23.85 7.27
CA SER A 30 -8.28 22.58 6.82
C SER A 30 -9.11 21.35 7.22
N ALA A 31 -9.97 21.48 8.23
CA ALA A 31 -10.91 20.43 8.66
C ALA A 31 -12.10 20.24 7.70
N GLU A 32 -12.42 21.27 6.90
CA GLU A 32 -13.55 21.26 5.97
C GLU A 32 -13.16 20.81 4.57
N GLN A 33 -11.84 20.69 4.28
CA GLN A 33 -11.33 20.21 3.02
C GLN A 33 -11.37 18.67 2.97
N LEU A 34 -11.83 18.13 1.85
CA LEU A 34 -11.74 16.71 1.58
C LEU A 34 -10.27 16.33 1.33
N LYS A 35 -9.78 15.34 2.03
CA LYS A 35 -8.42 14.82 1.87
C LYS A 35 -8.49 13.53 1.08
N PHE A 36 -7.90 13.53 -0.10
CA PHE A 36 -7.80 12.33 -0.93
C PHE A 36 -6.53 11.57 -0.55
N LYS A 37 -6.67 10.34 -0.08
CA LYS A 37 -5.50 9.49 0.11
C LYS A 37 -5.03 9.01 -1.26
N THR A 38 -3.77 9.30 -1.58
CA THR A 38 -3.16 8.89 -2.83
C THR A 38 -1.95 8.02 -2.54
N THR A 39 -1.92 6.82 -3.12
CA THR A 39 -0.80 5.88 -2.99
C THR A 39 -0.28 5.53 -4.39
N GLY A 40 1.03 5.62 -4.55
CA GLY A 40 1.75 5.23 -5.75
C GLY A 40 2.39 3.86 -5.58
N VAL A 41 2.25 3.02 -6.60
CA VAL A 41 2.97 1.74 -6.70
C VAL A 41 3.80 1.78 -7.97
N LEU A 42 5.13 1.78 -7.83
CA LEU A 42 6.07 1.71 -8.93
C LEU A 42 6.56 0.28 -9.07
N VAL A 43 6.32 -0.31 -10.24
CA VAL A 43 6.75 -1.68 -10.57
C VAL A 43 7.91 -1.60 -11.54
N HIS A 44 9.11 -1.90 -11.05
CA HIS A 44 10.33 -1.91 -11.85
C HIS A 44 10.34 -3.11 -12.81
N GLY A 45 10.93 -2.89 -13.98
CA GLY A 45 11.19 -3.93 -14.97
C GLY A 45 10.02 -4.30 -15.87
N VAL A 46 8.85 -4.57 -15.33
CA VAL A 46 7.72 -5.13 -16.11
C VAL A 46 6.46 -4.28 -16.10
N GLY A 47 6.30 -3.42 -15.12
CA GLY A 47 4.98 -2.84 -14.83
C GLY A 47 4.81 -1.38 -15.22
N GLY A 48 5.55 -0.50 -14.60
CA GLY A 48 5.32 0.94 -14.64
C GLY A 48 4.67 1.47 -13.37
N TYR A 49 4.05 2.63 -13.46
CA TYR A 49 3.53 3.35 -12.31
C TYR A 49 2.01 3.22 -12.22
N TYR A 50 1.50 2.93 -11.03
CA TYR A 50 0.09 2.83 -10.69
C TYR A 50 -0.24 3.86 -9.62
N VAL A 51 -1.40 4.52 -9.75
CA VAL A 51 -1.87 5.51 -8.78
C VAL A 51 -3.25 5.11 -8.29
N TYR A 52 -3.38 5.01 -6.97
CA TYR A 52 -4.62 4.69 -6.27
C TYR A 52 -5.06 5.90 -5.48
N VAL A 53 -6.30 6.30 -5.66
CA VAL A 53 -6.90 7.45 -4.96
C VAL A 53 -8.13 6.99 -4.23
N ALA A 54 -8.16 7.23 -2.92
CA ALA A 54 -9.33 7.00 -2.09
C ALA A 54 -9.86 8.32 -1.53
N ASP A 55 -11.17 8.44 -1.47
CA ASP A 55 -11.82 9.54 -0.78
C ASP A 55 -11.78 9.33 0.76
N PRO A 56 -12.21 10.33 1.55
CA PRO A 56 -12.18 10.22 3.00
C PRO A 56 -13.09 9.13 3.59
N THR A 57 -13.97 8.53 2.79
CA THR A 57 -14.88 7.47 3.23
C THR A 57 -14.20 6.12 3.31
N VAL A 58 -13.09 5.95 2.58
CA VAL A 58 -12.29 4.73 2.57
C VAL A 58 -11.30 4.76 3.73
N PRO A 59 -11.26 3.71 4.57
CA PRO A 59 -10.31 3.66 5.67
C PRO A 59 -8.88 3.62 5.14
N CYS A 60 -8.04 4.42 5.79
CA CYS A 60 -6.60 4.39 5.58
C CYS A 60 -5.96 3.41 6.55
N GLY A 61 -4.82 2.84 6.18
CA GLY A 61 -4.08 1.91 7.02
C GLY A 61 -3.57 0.70 6.23
N ALA A 62 -3.20 -0.34 6.94
CA ALA A 62 -2.60 -1.54 6.34
C ALA A 62 -3.50 -2.17 5.26
N ASN A 63 -4.82 -2.28 5.50
CA ASN A 63 -5.74 -2.84 4.52
C ASN A 63 -5.78 -2.04 3.21
N PHE A 64 -5.71 -0.71 3.27
CA PHE A 64 -5.65 0.12 2.06
C PHE A 64 -4.33 -0.07 1.30
N ASN A 65 -3.21 -0.16 2.02
CA ASN A 65 -1.91 -0.38 1.39
C ASN A 65 -1.85 -1.78 0.74
N LEU A 66 -2.41 -2.79 1.39
CA LEU A 66 -2.55 -4.14 0.83
C LEU A 66 -3.49 -4.16 -0.37
N GLU A 67 -4.58 -3.40 -0.35
CA GLU A 67 -5.49 -3.26 -1.49
C GLU A 67 -4.77 -2.71 -2.72
N CYS A 68 -3.96 -1.66 -2.55
CA CYS A 68 -3.18 -1.09 -3.65
C CYS A 68 -2.19 -2.11 -4.23
N LEU A 69 -1.50 -2.86 -3.37
CA LEU A 69 -0.60 -3.92 -3.79
C LEU A 69 -1.36 -5.05 -4.49
N PHE A 70 -2.44 -5.54 -3.89
CA PHE A 70 -3.26 -6.62 -4.42
C PHE A 70 -3.81 -6.29 -5.81
N GLN A 71 -4.42 -5.11 -5.99
CA GLN A 71 -4.90 -4.67 -7.30
C GLN A 71 -3.79 -4.52 -8.34
N THR A 72 -2.58 -4.12 -7.91
CA THR A 72 -1.41 -4.08 -8.81
C THR A 72 -1.03 -5.48 -9.25
N LEU A 73 -0.98 -6.45 -8.34
CA LEU A 73 -0.64 -7.84 -8.67
C LEU A 73 -1.67 -8.48 -9.60
N VAL A 74 -2.96 -8.22 -9.37
CA VAL A 74 -4.05 -8.69 -10.25
C VAL A 74 -3.89 -8.09 -11.66
N ASP A 75 -3.61 -6.79 -11.77
CA ASP A 75 -3.38 -6.15 -13.08
C ASP A 75 -2.18 -6.75 -13.81
N LEU A 76 -1.09 -7.01 -13.11
CA LEU A 76 0.09 -7.67 -13.69
C LEU A 76 -0.24 -9.09 -14.19
N GLN A 77 -1.03 -9.85 -13.44
CA GLN A 77 -1.48 -11.18 -13.82
C GLN A 77 -2.39 -11.11 -15.07
N ASP A 78 -3.32 -10.17 -15.10
CA ASP A 78 -4.18 -9.92 -16.27
C ASP A 78 -3.37 -9.57 -17.52
N ARG A 79 -2.32 -8.78 -17.37
CA ARG A 79 -1.43 -8.39 -18.46
C ARG A 79 -0.61 -9.57 -18.98
N VAL A 80 -0.21 -10.50 -18.11
CA VAL A 80 0.41 -11.77 -18.53
C VAL A 80 -0.61 -12.61 -19.30
N ALA A 81 -1.83 -12.74 -18.80
CA ALA A 81 -2.90 -13.49 -19.47
C ALA A 81 -3.25 -12.93 -20.85
N LYS A 82 -3.12 -11.60 -21.06
CA LYS A 82 -3.30 -10.92 -22.34
C LYS A 82 -2.08 -10.97 -23.26
N GLY A 83 -0.96 -11.53 -22.81
CA GLY A 83 0.28 -11.59 -23.55
C GLY A 83 1.06 -10.26 -23.61
N GLU A 84 0.69 -9.28 -22.80
CA GLU A 84 1.39 -7.99 -22.69
C GLU A 84 2.70 -8.11 -21.90
N LEU A 85 2.80 -9.10 -21.04
CA LEU A 85 3.99 -9.47 -20.29
C LEU A 85 4.34 -10.93 -20.55
N PRO A 86 5.63 -11.29 -20.60
CA PRO A 86 6.06 -12.65 -20.95
C PRO A 86 5.71 -13.68 -19.88
N CYS A 87 5.78 -13.30 -18.62
CA CYS A 87 5.45 -14.13 -17.47
C CYS A 87 5.19 -13.29 -16.23
N PHE A 88 4.55 -13.90 -15.23
CA PHE A 88 4.48 -13.32 -13.90
C PHE A 88 5.84 -13.56 -13.18
N PRO A 89 6.43 -12.53 -12.54
CA PRO A 89 7.71 -12.69 -11.87
C PRO A 89 7.63 -13.75 -10.75
N PRO A 90 8.65 -14.61 -10.60
CA PRO A 90 8.66 -15.61 -9.54
C PRO A 90 8.96 -15.02 -8.15
N GLU A 91 9.56 -13.84 -8.09
CA GLU A 91 9.98 -13.19 -6.85
C GLU A 91 9.39 -11.80 -6.74
N LEU A 92 9.00 -11.41 -5.53
CA LEU A 92 8.54 -10.08 -5.19
C LEU A 92 9.54 -9.39 -4.27
N CYS A 93 10.10 -8.26 -4.70
CA CYS A 93 10.86 -7.36 -3.86
C CYS A 93 10.02 -6.11 -3.59
N LEU A 94 9.44 -6.01 -2.39
CA LEU A 94 8.62 -4.89 -1.97
C LEU A 94 9.42 -3.91 -1.12
N GLN A 95 9.55 -2.66 -1.57
CA GLN A 95 10.11 -1.59 -0.79
C GLN A 95 9.00 -0.62 -0.38
N VAL A 96 8.93 -0.30 0.92
CA VAL A 96 7.95 0.61 1.51
C VAL A 96 8.60 1.51 2.56
N ASP A 97 7.93 2.58 2.93
CA ASP A 97 8.38 3.40 4.06
C ASP A 97 8.25 2.65 5.41
N GLY A 98 8.86 3.22 6.44
CA GLY A 98 8.85 2.65 7.79
C GLY A 98 7.59 2.94 8.60
N ALA A 99 6.47 3.38 7.97
CA ALA A 99 5.22 3.66 8.66
C ALA A 99 4.65 2.42 9.37
N SER A 100 3.94 2.65 10.48
CA SER A 100 3.33 1.57 11.29
C SER A 100 2.36 0.71 10.49
N ASP A 101 1.63 1.31 9.54
CA ASP A 101 0.68 0.60 8.69
C ASP A 101 1.37 -0.43 7.78
N ASN A 102 2.59 -0.13 7.32
CA ASN A 102 3.38 -1.04 6.50
C ASN A 102 4.06 -2.15 7.33
N LYS A 103 4.21 -1.93 8.65
CA LYS A 103 4.76 -2.91 9.60
C LYS A 103 3.67 -3.66 10.37
N ALA A 104 2.42 -3.50 10.01
CA ALA A 104 1.33 -4.20 10.66
C ALA A 104 1.40 -5.73 10.39
N SER A 105 1.01 -6.53 11.38
CA SER A 105 1.04 -8.00 11.27
C SER A 105 0.30 -8.53 10.05
N VAL A 106 -0.79 -7.89 9.65
CA VAL A 106 -1.55 -8.26 8.47
C VAL A 106 -0.72 -8.19 7.18
N VAL A 107 0.23 -7.26 7.09
CA VAL A 107 1.13 -7.16 5.92
C VAL A 107 2.04 -8.38 5.84
N PHE A 108 2.64 -8.79 6.96
CA PHE A 108 3.49 -9.97 7.01
C PHE A 108 2.72 -11.25 6.71
N MET A 109 1.50 -11.38 7.25
CA MET A 109 0.62 -12.51 6.96
C MET A 109 0.22 -12.58 5.49
N PHE A 110 -0.01 -11.42 4.86
CA PHE A 110 -0.28 -11.36 3.44
C PHE A 110 0.93 -11.78 2.58
N MET A 111 2.15 -11.39 2.97
CA MET A 111 3.38 -11.84 2.30
C MET A 111 3.57 -13.35 2.46
N GLU A 112 3.30 -13.86 3.63
CA GLU A 112 3.29 -15.30 3.89
C GLU A 112 2.29 -16.03 3.00
N TRP A 113 1.06 -15.51 2.88
CA TRP A 113 0.03 -16.06 2.03
C TRP A 113 0.47 -16.11 0.55
N LEU A 114 1.09 -15.05 0.04
CA LEU A 114 1.60 -15.01 -1.35
C LEU A 114 2.60 -16.13 -1.65
N VAL A 115 3.49 -16.43 -0.71
CA VAL A 115 4.48 -17.52 -0.86
C VAL A 115 3.82 -18.89 -0.72
N ARG A 116 2.95 -19.06 0.25
CA ARG A 116 2.26 -20.31 0.52
C ARG A 116 1.37 -20.74 -0.63
N THR A 117 0.62 -19.82 -1.21
CA THR A 117 -0.24 -20.08 -2.38
C THR A 117 0.57 -20.14 -3.68
N ARG A 118 1.91 -19.99 -3.60
CA ARG A 118 2.83 -20.04 -4.75
C ARG A 118 2.53 -18.98 -5.81
N VAL A 119 1.95 -17.86 -5.43
CA VAL A 119 1.92 -16.67 -6.27
C VAL A 119 3.34 -16.19 -6.53
N PHE A 120 4.19 -16.25 -5.50
CA PHE A 120 5.62 -16.05 -5.58
C PHE A 120 6.38 -17.22 -4.94
N THR A 121 7.58 -17.49 -5.43
CA THR A 121 8.53 -18.45 -4.81
C THR A 121 9.19 -17.86 -3.58
N SER A 122 9.43 -16.54 -3.62
CA SER A 122 9.97 -15.77 -2.50
C SER A 122 9.42 -14.35 -2.49
N VAL A 123 9.32 -13.77 -1.30
CA VAL A 123 8.97 -12.36 -1.09
C VAL A 123 10.01 -11.71 -0.19
N VAL A 124 10.56 -10.59 -0.63
CA VAL A 124 11.46 -9.75 0.16
C VAL A 124 10.76 -8.44 0.47
N VAL A 125 10.66 -8.08 1.74
CA VAL A 125 10.12 -6.79 2.19
C VAL A 125 11.24 -5.97 2.80
N SER A 126 11.43 -4.75 2.28
CA SER A 126 12.44 -3.81 2.77
C SER A 126 11.77 -2.52 3.23
N PHE A 127 12.07 -2.10 4.45
CA PHE A 127 11.60 -0.84 5.02
C PHE A 127 12.67 0.22 4.94
N LEU A 128 12.32 1.38 4.40
CA LEU A 128 13.22 2.52 4.36
C LEU A 128 13.49 3.04 5.78
N MET A 129 14.71 3.45 6.02
CA MET A 129 15.09 4.07 7.30
C MET A 129 14.45 5.45 7.44
N VAL A 130 14.13 5.82 8.66
CA VAL A 130 13.63 7.17 8.99
C VAL A 130 14.66 8.22 8.55
N GLY A 131 14.24 9.21 7.78
CA GLY A 131 15.10 10.25 7.20
C GLY A 131 15.70 9.90 5.84
N HIS A 132 15.56 8.68 5.35
CA HIS A 132 15.97 8.23 4.01
C HIS A 132 14.75 7.75 3.20
N THR A 133 13.66 8.51 3.27
CA THR A 133 12.36 8.14 2.67
C THR A 133 12.20 8.53 1.21
N HIS A 134 13.18 9.23 0.63
CA HIS A 134 13.14 9.57 -0.79
C HIS A 134 13.46 8.35 -1.65
N ASN A 135 12.43 7.70 -2.14
CA ASN A 135 12.53 6.58 -3.06
C ASN A 135 12.03 6.95 -4.47
N ASP A 136 12.17 6.04 -5.41
CA ASP A 136 11.74 6.25 -6.79
C ASP A 136 10.22 6.49 -6.90
N ALA A 137 9.43 5.90 -6.00
CA ALA A 137 7.99 6.12 -5.97
C ALA A 137 7.63 7.55 -5.52
N ASP A 138 8.36 8.11 -4.55
CA ASP A 138 8.24 9.52 -4.15
C ASP A 138 8.52 10.48 -5.30
N GLN A 139 9.54 10.17 -6.11
CA GLN A 139 9.89 10.99 -7.26
C GLN A 139 8.76 11.05 -8.28
N GLN A 140 7.95 9.98 -8.38
CA GLN A 140 6.78 9.97 -9.26
C GLN A 140 5.70 10.98 -8.83
N PHE A 141 5.68 11.45 -7.59
CA PHE A 141 4.73 12.48 -7.15
C PHE A 141 5.14 13.91 -7.50
N VAL A 142 6.38 14.13 -7.94
CA VAL A 142 6.85 15.47 -8.32
C VAL A 142 6.05 16.08 -9.47
N PRO A 143 5.83 15.38 -10.61
CA PRO A 143 5.00 15.90 -11.69
C PRO A 143 3.57 16.21 -11.22
N LEU A 144 2.97 15.34 -10.42
CA LEU A 144 1.64 15.57 -9.85
C LEU A 144 1.60 16.85 -9.01
N THR A 145 2.62 17.08 -8.17
CA THR A 145 2.71 18.29 -7.36
C THR A 145 2.73 19.55 -8.23
N TYR A 146 3.46 19.54 -9.35
CA TYR A 146 3.50 20.66 -10.28
C TYR A 146 2.16 20.86 -10.99
N GLU A 147 1.49 19.78 -11.38
CA GLU A 147 0.20 19.86 -12.06
C GLU A 147 -0.89 20.40 -11.12
N LEU A 148 -0.95 19.90 -9.89
CA LEU A 148 -1.91 20.38 -8.89
C LEU A 148 -1.74 21.88 -8.57
N ARG A 149 -0.51 22.40 -8.65
CA ARG A 149 -0.26 23.83 -8.48
C ARG A 149 -0.84 24.70 -9.61
N LYS A 150 -1.07 24.13 -10.78
CA LYS A 150 -1.59 24.82 -11.96
C LYS A 150 -3.10 24.61 -12.15
N SER A 151 -3.63 23.58 -11.48
CA SER A 151 -5.01 23.12 -11.71
C SER A 151 -5.97 23.69 -10.67
N VAL A 152 -7.21 23.86 -11.09
CA VAL A 152 -8.33 24.17 -10.20
C VAL A 152 -9.02 22.85 -9.84
N ILE A 153 -8.90 22.41 -8.61
CA ILE A 153 -9.44 21.14 -8.12
C ILE A 153 -10.67 21.44 -7.26
N LYS A 154 -11.84 21.17 -7.78
CA LYS A 154 -13.13 21.35 -7.09
C LYS A 154 -13.75 20.02 -6.65
N SER A 155 -13.36 18.93 -7.31
CA SER A 155 -13.94 17.61 -7.11
C SER A 155 -12.88 16.53 -7.20
N LEU A 156 -13.23 15.31 -6.77
CA LEU A 156 -12.40 14.12 -7.00
C LEU A 156 -12.17 13.89 -8.50
N SER A 157 -13.17 14.17 -9.34
CA SER A 157 -13.03 14.03 -10.79
C SER A 157 -11.92 14.93 -11.35
N ASP A 158 -11.86 16.19 -10.88
CA ASP A 158 -10.79 17.12 -11.28
C ASP A 158 -9.41 16.62 -10.80
N TYR A 159 -9.35 16.08 -9.59
CA TYR A 159 -8.13 15.51 -9.03
C TYR A 159 -7.63 14.32 -9.86
N LEU A 160 -8.53 13.38 -10.21
CA LEU A 160 -8.21 12.25 -11.07
C LEU A 160 -7.79 12.67 -12.49
N ALA A 161 -8.42 13.71 -13.02
CA ALA A 161 -8.03 14.30 -14.31
C ALA A 161 -6.62 14.91 -14.24
N ALA A 162 -6.32 15.66 -13.18
CA ALA A 162 -4.99 16.24 -12.96
C ALA A 162 -3.90 15.16 -12.84
N ILE A 163 -4.18 14.03 -12.18
CA ILE A 163 -3.24 12.90 -12.15
C ILE A 163 -2.94 12.38 -13.55
N LYS A 164 -3.96 12.21 -14.39
CA LYS A 164 -3.77 11.68 -15.76
C LYS A 164 -2.96 12.62 -16.65
N THR A 165 -3.05 13.91 -16.42
CA THR A 165 -2.35 14.93 -17.23
C THR A 165 -0.97 15.30 -16.68
N ALA A 166 -0.68 14.96 -15.42
CA ALA A 166 0.56 15.34 -14.76
C ALA A 166 1.82 14.72 -15.38
N TYR A 167 1.69 13.56 -16.01
CA TYR A 167 2.84 12.75 -16.42
C TYR A 167 3.02 12.78 -17.93
N LYS A 168 4.28 12.90 -18.36
CA LYS A 168 4.66 12.72 -19.78
C LYS A 168 4.39 11.27 -20.22
N ASP A 169 4.80 10.32 -19.37
CA ASP A 169 4.47 8.90 -19.52
C ASP A 169 3.40 8.59 -18.47
N PRO A 170 2.13 8.43 -18.90
CA PRO A 170 1.03 8.33 -17.96
C PRO A 170 1.13 7.05 -17.11
N PRO A 171 0.60 7.06 -15.89
CA PRO A 171 0.49 5.87 -15.08
C PRO A 171 -0.24 4.75 -15.83
N LYS A 172 0.16 3.50 -15.62
CA LYS A 172 -0.51 2.32 -16.20
C LYS A 172 -1.97 2.24 -15.79
N ALA A 173 -2.25 2.64 -14.55
CA ALA A 173 -3.62 2.81 -14.09
C ALA A 173 -3.72 3.97 -13.09
N VAL A 174 -4.83 4.71 -13.16
CA VAL A 174 -5.27 5.66 -12.14
C VAL A 174 -6.62 5.16 -11.66
N ARG A 175 -6.68 4.63 -10.45
CA ARG A 175 -7.87 3.96 -9.90
C ARG A 175 -8.44 4.74 -8.73
N HIS A 176 -9.74 5.00 -8.79
CA HIS A 176 -10.52 5.47 -7.64
C HIS A 176 -10.93 4.24 -6.82
N VAL A 177 -10.37 4.12 -5.63
CA VAL A 177 -10.67 3.03 -4.70
C VAL A 177 -11.85 3.44 -3.86
N GLN A 178 -13.00 2.79 -4.06
CA GLN A 178 -14.26 3.06 -3.35
C GLN A 178 -14.53 2.07 -2.22
N ALA A 179 -13.97 0.88 -2.34
CA ALA A 179 -14.04 -0.17 -1.34
C ALA A 179 -12.70 -0.88 -1.25
N ILE A 180 -12.41 -1.50 -0.13
CA ILE A 180 -11.21 -2.29 0.12
C ILE A 180 -11.58 -3.62 0.74
N HIS A 181 -10.80 -4.65 0.47
CA HIS A 181 -10.89 -5.91 1.18
C HIS A 181 -10.48 -5.75 2.64
N ASP A 182 -11.17 -6.40 3.54
CA ASP A 182 -10.74 -6.48 4.95
C ASP A 182 -9.77 -7.64 5.14
N PHE A 183 -8.52 -7.43 4.72
CA PHE A 183 -7.45 -8.40 4.89
C PHE A 183 -7.24 -8.79 6.35
N THR A 184 -7.47 -7.86 7.27
CA THR A 184 -7.31 -8.12 8.70
C THR A 184 -8.34 -9.11 9.20
N GLU A 185 -9.61 -8.93 8.85
CA GLU A 185 -10.66 -9.85 9.27
C GLU A 185 -10.54 -11.19 8.55
N TRP A 186 -10.27 -11.18 7.25
CA TRP A 186 -10.03 -12.40 6.49
C TRP A 186 -8.93 -13.26 7.11
N LEU A 187 -7.75 -12.67 7.39
CA LEU A 187 -6.64 -13.41 7.99
C LEU A 187 -6.94 -13.86 9.42
N LYS A 188 -7.73 -13.11 10.19
CA LYS A 188 -8.19 -13.55 11.52
C LYS A 188 -9.12 -14.76 11.44
N VAL A 189 -10.05 -14.74 10.51
CA VAL A 189 -11.00 -15.86 10.32
C VAL A 189 -10.24 -17.11 9.90
N ASP A 190 -9.32 -16.97 8.93
CA ASP A 190 -8.63 -18.12 8.34
C ASP A 190 -7.47 -18.62 9.22
N PHE A 191 -6.82 -17.74 9.96
CA PHE A 191 -5.63 -18.08 10.75
C PHE A 191 -5.86 -18.04 12.28
N GLY A 192 -6.94 -17.40 12.75
CA GLY A 192 -7.36 -17.42 14.15
C GLY A 192 -6.27 -17.08 15.16
N GLU A 193 -6.05 -17.98 16.12
CA GLU A 193 -5.04 -17.82 17.17
C GLU A 193 -3.60 -17.71 16.62
N LYS A 194 -3.36 -18.26 15.43
CA LYS A 194 -2.06 -18.21 14.75
C LYS A 194 -1.73 -16.80 14.33
N PHE A 195 -2.72 -16.02 13.86
CA PHE A 195 -2.55 -14.60 13.56
C PHE A 195 -2.07 -13.82 14.80
N ALA A 196 -2.71 -14.04 15.94
CA ALA A 196 -2.30 -13.43 17.20
C ALA A 196 -0.91 -13.91 17.67
N GLY A 197 -0.60 -15.18 17.41
CA GLY A 197 0.74 -15.75 17.69
C GLY A 197 1.81 -15.14 16.80
N PHE A 198 1.50 -14.88 15.52
CA PHE A 198 2.39 -14.22 14.58
C PHE A 198 2.73 -12.80 15.03
N ALA A 199 1.73 -12.01 15.38
CA ALA A 199 1.93 -10.64 15.85
C ALA A 199 2.89 -10.55 17.05
N ARG A 200 2.87 -11.56 17.93
CA ARG A 200 3.80 -11.66 19.07
C ARG A 200 5.21 -12.15 18.70
N ARG A 201 5.36 -12.81 17.57
CA ARG A 201 6.66 -13.34 17.09
C ARG A 201 7.41 -12.35 16.21
N THR A 202 6.73 -11.34 15.70
CA THR A 202 7.38 -10.30 14.89
C THR A 202 8.43 -9.59 15.76
N PRO A 203 9.70 -9.62 15.39
CA PRO A 203 10.75 -9.04 16.20
C PRO A 203 10.61 -7.52 16.26
N ASP A 204 10.42 -7.00 17.47
CA ASP A 204 10.32 -5.56 17.73
C ASP A 204 11.63 -5.01 18.31
N ALA A 205 12.40 -5.87 19.01
CA ALA A 205 13.57 -5.47 19.78
C ALA A 205 14.73 -4.97 18.92
N GLU A 206 14.93 -5.51 17.72
CA GLU A 206 16.07 -5.18 16.84
C GLU A 206 15.67 -4.27 15.69
N ARG A 207 14.40 -3.93 15.58
CA ARG A 207 13.83 -3.10 14.48
C ARG A 207 14.36 -3.48 13.11
N PRO A 208 14.21 -4.73 12.68
CA PRO A 208 14.73 -5.16 11.40
C PRO A 208 14.06 -4.36 10.25
N HIS A 209 14.84 -4.13 9.19
CA HIS A 209 14.41 -3.36 8.04
C HIS A 209 14.24 -4.23 6.80
N GLN A 210 14.67 -5.49 6.83
CA GLN A 210 14.48 -6.44 5.74
C GLN A 210 13.98 -7.78 6.26
N PHE A 211 12.99 -8.33 5.53
CA PHE A 211 12.37 -9.62 5.79
C PHE A 211 12.32 -10.42 4.50
N THR A 212 12.52 -11.73 4.58
CA THR A 212 12.28 -12.67 3.48
C THR A 212 11.28 -13.73 3.91
N PHE A 213 10.47 -14.16 2.95
CA PHE A 213 9.51 -15.24 3.09
C PHE A 213 9.79 -16.26 2.01
N GLU A 214 10.01 -17.51 2.39
CA GLU A 214 10.38 -18.60 1.49
C GLU A 214 9.78 -19.92 2.01
N LEU A 215 9.54 -20.87 1.12
CA LEU A 215 9.16 -22.21 1.52
C LEU A 215 10.40 -22.97 1.97
N ASP A 216 10.30 -23.68 3.10
CA ASP A 216 11.29 -24.66 3.50
C ASP A 216 11.08 -26.02 2.80
N ASP A 217 11.97 -26.97 3.06
CA ASP A 217 11.91 -28.32 2.48
C ASP A 217 10.63 -29.08 2.87
N SER A 218 9.98 -28.71 3.98
CA SER A 218 8.71 -29.28 4.41
C SER A 218 7.50 -28.64 3.73
N GLY A 219 7.69 -27.54 3.01
CA GLY A 219 6.64 -26.72 2.39
C GLY A 219 5.95 -25.78 3.36
N ALA A 220 6.54 -25.52 4.53
CA ALA A 220 6.13 -24.45 5.42
C ALA A 220 6.84 -23.15 5.06
N VAL A 221 6.15 -22.01 5.27
CA VAL A 221 6.78 -20.71 5.01
C VAL A 221 7.66 -20.33 6.19
N GLN A 222 8.90 -20.00 5.90
CA GLN A 222 9.86 -19.46 6.84
C GLN A 222 10.04 -17.96 6.60
N MET A 223 10.05 -17.18 7.68
CA MET A 223 10.41 -15.77 7.66
C MET A 223 11.81 -15.59 8.25
N ASN A 224 12.71 -15.02 7.48
CA ASN A 224 13.99 -14.54 7.95
C ASN A 224 14.00 -13.01 7.98
N TYR A 225 14.81 -12.43 8.84
CA TYR A 225 14.96 -10.99 8.95
C TYR A 225 16.39 -10.59 9.23
N LYS A 226 16.73 -9.36 8.87
CA LYS A 226 18.00 -8.72 9.21
C LYS A 226 17.80 -7.23 9.46
N GLN A 227 18.79 -6.64 10.15
CA GLN A 227 18.69 -5.25 10.56
C GLN A 227 18.73 -4.31 9.35
N PHE A 228 19.68 -4.53 8.43
CA PHE A 228 19.85 -3.68 7.25
C PHE A 228 19.93 -4.52 5.97
N SER A 229 19.49 -3.94 4.86
CA SER A 229 19.50 -4.63 3.56
C SER A 229 20.91 -4.92 3.04
N PHE A 230 21.91 -4.13 3.43
CA PHE A 230 23.31 -4.31 3.02
C PHE A 230 24.11 -5.27 3.90
N ASP A 231 23.54 -5.75 5.01
CA ASP A 231 24.20 -6.75 5.87
C ASP A 231 24.19 -8.11 5.16
N VAL A 232 25.30 -8.48 4.53
CA VAL A 232 25.38 -9.69 3.70
C VAL A 232 25.24 -10.97 4.53
N ASP A 233 25.73 -10.96 5.78
CA ASP A 233 25.82 -12.16 6.62
C ASP A 233 24.92 -12.12 7.86
N ALA A 234 24.00 -11.16 7.94
CA ALA A 234 23.29 -10.83 9.18
C ALA A 234 21.83 -11.32 9.23
N TRP A 235 21.48 -12.41 8.52
CA TRP A 235 20.19 -13.04 8.74
C TRP A 235 20.10 -13.64 10.15
N ASN A 236 18.90 -13.60 10.74
CA ASN A 236 18.63 -14.24 12.03
C ASN A 236 19.06 -15.73 12.01
N LYS A 237 19.65 -16.17 13.12
CA LYS A 237 20.19 -17.55 13.23
C LYS A 237 19.14 -18.66 13.18
N LYS A 238 17.89 -18.33 13.48
CA LYS A 238 16.77 -19.28 13.45
C LYS A 238 15.62 -18.64 12.69
N PRO A 239 15.22 -19.19 11.52
CA PRO A 239 14.02 -18.77 10.82
C PRO A 239 12.79 -18.84 11.72
N ILE A 240 11.88 -17.91 11.55
CA ILE A 240 10.58 -17.94 12.20
C ILE A 240 9.64 -18.73 11.30
N GLN A 241 9.20 -19.89 11.79
CA GLN A 241 8.16 -20.63 11.11
C GLN A 241 6.80 -20.02 11.46
N LEU A 242 6.06 -19.60 10.45
CA LEU A 242 4.81 -18.89 10.62
C LEU A 242 3.62 -19.86 10.75
N LEU A 243 3.34 -20.62 9.72
CA LEU A 243 2.20 -21.53 9.65
C LEU A 243 2.60 -22.86 9.04
N SER A 244 1.92 -23.94 9.40
CA SER A 244 2.10 -25.24 8.76
C SER A 244 1.34 -25.31 7.43
N ARG A 245 1.75 -26.21 6.54
CA ARG A 245 1.16 -26.37 5.19
C ARG A 245 -0.35 -26.63 5.20
N SER A 246 -0.86 -27.25 6.24
CA SER A 246 -2.29 -27.65 6.35
C SER A 246 -3.23 -26.51 6.73
N ASP A 247 -2.70 -25.32 7.02
CA ASP A 247 -3.41 -24.29 7.75
C ASP A 247 -3.99 -23.17 6.86
N VAL A 248 -3.82 -23.22 5.54
CA VAL A 248 -4.09 -22.07 4.67
C VAL A 248 -5.08 -22.42 3.57
N PRO A 249 -6.16 -21.67 3.44
CA PRO A 249 -7.01 -21.72 2.27
C PRO A 249 -6.28 -21.22 1.03
N ASP A 250 -6.40 -21.96 -0.07
CA ASP A 250 -5.80 -21.64 -1.38
C ASP A 250 -6.62 -20.59 -2.15
N HIS A 251 -7.31 -19.69 -1.47
CA HIS A 251 -8.16 -18.69 -2.12
C HIS A 251 -7.86 -17.28 -1.64
N ALA A 252 -8.02 -16.33 -2.55
CA ALA A 252 -7.91 -14.91 -2.25
C ALA A 252 -9.09 -14.42 -1.39
N PRO A 253 -8.94 -13.30 -0.67
CA PRO A 253 -10.04 -12.69 0.06
C PRO A 253 -11.21 -12.37 -0.89
N SER A 254 -12.39 -12.88 -0.58
CA SER A 254 -13.58 -12.73 -1.43
C SER A 254 -14.52 -11.60 -0.98
N VAL A 255 -14.24 -10.95 0.14
CA VAL A 255 -15.16 -10.00 0.76
C VAL A 255 -14.72 -8.56 0.52
N GLU A 256 -15.46 -7.85 -0.33
CA GLU A 256 -15.42 -6.39 -0.35
C GLU A 256 -16.23 -5.86 0.83
N VAL A 257 -15.56 -5.20 1.77
CA VAL A 257 -16.24 -4.57 2.90
C VAL A 257 -16.26 -3.06 2.68
N PRO A 258 -17.42 -2.46 2.34
CA PRO A 258 -17.59 -1.03 2.47
C PRO A 258 -17.46 -0.67 3.95
N ASN A 259 -16.59 0.30 4.28
CA ASN A 259 -16.33 0.62 5.66
C ASN A 259 -17.42 1.48 6.28
N VAL A 260 -18.54 0.82 6.65
CA VAL A 260 -19.70 1.44 7.33
C VAL A 260 -19.29 2.15 8.62
N LYS A 261 -18.31 1.62 9.37
CA LYS A 261 -17.82 2.24 10.60
C LYS A 261 -17.13 3.57 10.36
N HIS A 262 -16.43 3.70 9.23
CA HIS A 262 -15.77 4.95 8.88
C HIS A 262 -16.78 6.00 8.41
N LEU A 263 -17.77 5.60 7.63
CA LEU A 263 -18.89 6.48 7.24
C LEU A 263 -19.64 7.01 8.45
N ALA A 264 -19.92 6.17 9.44
CA ALA A 264 -20.55 6.57 10.69
C ALA A 264 -19.71 7.61 11.48
N LYS A 265 -18.37 7.43 11.54
CA LYS A 265 -17.47 8.39 12.16
C LYS A 265 -17.45 9.74 11.42
N LEU A 266 -17.42 9.71 10.09
CA LEU A 266 -17.48 10.94 9.28
C LEU A 266 -18.80 11.66 9.42
N ALA A 267 -19.92 10.94 9.46
CA ALA A 267 -21.23 11.53 9.71
C ALA A 267 -21.30 12.20 11.10
N ALA A 268 -20.77 11.53 12.14
CA ALA A 268 -20.74 12.05 13.50
C ALA A 268 -19.78 13.24 13.69
N SER A 269 -18.79 13.41 12.81
CA SER A 269 -17.81 14.52 12.89
C SER A 269 -18.24 15.79 12.14
N ARG A 270 -19.37 15.77 11.43
CA ARG A 270 -19.90 16.95 10.73
C ARG A 270 -20.64 17.84 11.71
N PRO A 271 -20.24 19.11 11.88
CA PRO A 271 -21.02 20.05 12.70
C PRO A 271 -22.37 20.26 12.04
N GLY A 272 -23.45 19.93 12.77
CA GLY A 272 -24.82 20.20 12.35
C GLY A 272 -25.56 19.09 11.60
N ALA A 273 -25.14 17.84 11.77
CA ALA A 273 -25.91 16.67 11.36
C ALA A 273 -26.87 16.23 12.47
#